data_ec7f195a8b1cb37da8e7e42e0a4e04e5
#
_entry.id   ec7f195a8b1cb37da8e7e42e0a4e04e5
#
_cell.length_a   1.000
_cell.length_b   1.000
_cell.length_c   1.000
_cell.angle_alpha   90.00
_cell.angle_beta   90.00
_cell.angle_gamma   90.00
#
_symmetry.space_group_name_H-M   'P 1'
#
loop_
_entity.id
_entity.type
_entity.pdbx_description
1 polymer ?
#
loop_
_entity_poly.entity_id
_entity_poly.type
_entity_poly.pdbx_seq_one_letter_code
_entity_poly.pdbx_strand_id
1 'polypeptide(L)'
;MVSRNDSLLARRFAVLGKHSPLFYDRPLQLVRGEGVWVYDIEGKRYLDAYNNVPHVGHCHPRVVQALQTQAATLNTHTRYLHENIVQYAERLTEKFDDTLSAAMFTCTGSEANELALRMARLHTGEQGIIVTDYAYHGNTEAVAELG
;
A
#
# COMPACT_ATOMS: atom_id res chain seq x y z
N MET A 1 28.04 15.41 -19.73
CA MET A 1 26.62 15.78 -19.47
C MET A 1 26.12 14.92 -18.33
N VAL A 2 25.65 15.52 -17.24
CA VAL A 2 24.99 14.79 -16.13
C VAL A 2 23.66 14.25 -16.70
N SER A 3 23.37 12.96 -16.53
CA SER A 3 22.12 12.39 -17.03
C SER A 3 20.92 13.02 -16.27
N ARG A 4 19.74 13.03 -16.90
CA ARG A 4 18.50 13.47 -16.21
C ARG A 4 18.23 12.66 -14.96
N ASN A 5 18.60 11.37 -14.98
CA ASN A 5 18.42 10.46 -13.86
C ASN A 5 19.38 10.81 -12.70
N ASP A 6 20.65 11.15 -12.98
CA ASP A 6 21.62 11.57 -11.95
C ASP A 6 21.19 12.87 -11.27
N SER A 7 20.60 13.80 -12.00
CA SER A 7 20.06 15.04 -11.46
C SER A 7 18.85 14.78 -10.53
N LEU A 8 17.94 13.86 -10.88
CA LEU A 8 16.80 13.50 -10.05
C LEU A 8 17.25 12.77 -8.78
N LEU A 9 18.21 11.86 -8.91
CA LEU A 9 18.79 11.12 -7.77
C LEU A 9 19.45 12.08 -6.75
N ALA A 10 20.24 13.04 -7.23
CA ALA A 10 20.87 14.04 -6.38
C ALA A 10 19.81 14.88 -5.62
N ARG A 11 18.76 15.33 -6.31
CA ARG A 11 17.65 16.07 -5.69
C ARG A 11 16.91 15.21 -4.66
N ARG A 12 16.66 13.92 -4.99
CA ARG A 12 16.04 12.98 -4.05
C ARG A 12 16.85 12.84 -2.77
N PHE A 13 18.16 12.65 -2.87
CA PHE A 13 19.01 12.51 -1.70
C PHE A 13 19.05 13.77 -0.84
N ALA A 14 18.95 14.94 -1.46
CA ALA A 14 18.92 16.21 -0.73
C ALA A 14 17.66 16.37 0.15
N VAL A 15 16.51 15.83 -0.25
CA VAL A 15 15.23 16.05 0.43
C VAL A 15 14.65 14.82 1.12
N LEU A 16 15.01 13.61 0.69
CA LEU A 16 14.55 12.35 1.27
C LEU A 16 15.63 11.58 2.03
N GLY A 17 16.85 12.12 2.07
CA GLY A 17 18.00 11.49 2.73
C GLY A 17 18.67 10.42 1.87
N LYS A 18 19.98 10.26 2.09
CA LYS A 18 20.84 9.35 1.31
C LYS A 18 20.57 7.87 1.61
N HIS A 19 20.02 7.57 2.78
CA HIS A 19 19.78 6.20 3.25
C HIS A 19 18.38 5.67 2.90
N SER A 20 17.54 6.47 2.24
CA SER A 20 16.26 5.99 1.73
C SER A 20 16.51 4.99 0.57
N PRO A 21 16.19 3.70 0.74
CA PRO A 21 16.60 2.64 -0.17
C PRO A 21 16.00 2.82 -1.57
N LEU A 22 16.75 2.36 -2.56
CA LEU A 22 16.32 2.16 -3.94
C LEU A 22 16.55 0.70 -4.30
N PHE A 23 15.74 0.15 -5.20
CA PHE A 23 15.77 -1.30 -5.49
C PHE A 23 16.96 -1.76 -6.33
N TYR A 24 17.58 -0.89 -7.09
CA TYR A 24 18.60 -1.30 -8.09
C TYR A 24 19.85 -0.45 -7.97
N ASP A 25 21.02 -1.04 -8.26
CA ASP A 25 22.30 -0.32 -8.32
C ASP A 25 22.27 0.83 -9.33
N ARG A 26 21.54 0.64 -10.44
CA ARG A 26 21.17 1.72 -11.37
C ARG A 26 19.69 2.03 -11.20
N PRO A 27 19.35 3.07 -10.44
CA PRO A 27 17.97 3.42 -10.17
C PRO A 27 17.16 3.68 -11.44
N LEU A 28 15.97 3.12 -11.52
CA LEU A 28 15.04 3.34 -12.63
C LEU A 28 14.14 4.54 -12.35
N GLN A 29 13.99 5.41 -13.33
CA GLN A 29 12.99 6.47 -13.33
C GLN A 29 11.77 5.98 -14.11
N LEU A 30 10.81 5.37 -13.41
CA LEU A 30 9.55 4.93 -14.02
C LEU A 30 8.61 6.13 -14.19
N VAL A 31 7.97 6.22 -15.35
CA VAL A 31 7.09 7.35 -15.71
C VAL A 31 5.70 6.92 -16.15
N ARG A 32 5.47 5.66 -16.46
CA ARG A 32 4.18 5.13 -16.90
C ARG A 32 4.00 3.68 -16.50
N GLY A 33 2.76 3.29 -16.21
CA GLY A 33 2.36 1.90 -16.01
C GLY A 33 1.09 1.59 -16.82
N GLU A 34 0.96 0.34 -17.31
CA GLU A 34 -0.19 -0.15 -18.06
C GLU A 34 -0.31 -1.67 -17.90
N GLY A 35 -1.37 -2.15 -17.30
CA GLY A 35 -1.54 -3.57 -16.99
C GLY A 35 -0.36 -4.10 -16.16
N VAL A 36 0.37 -5.06 -16.68
CA VAL A 36 1.54 -5.66 -16.02
C VAL A 36 2.88 -5.01 -16.41
N TRP A 37 2.85 -3.89 -17.14
CA TRP A 37 4.02 -3.24 -17.67
C TRP A 37 4.29 -1.89 -17.05
N VAL A 38 5.56 -1.61 -16.77
CA VAL A 38 6.06 -0.29 -16.41
C VAL A 38 7.08 0.20 -17.43
N TYR A 39 7.20 1.52 -17.58
CA TYR A 39 8.05 2.15 -18.59
C TYR A 39 8.91 3.21 -17.92
N ASP A 40 10.19 3.24 -18.30
CA ASP A 40 11.11 4.28 -17.85
C ASP A 40 11.01 5.55 -18.72
N ILE A 41 11.80 6.56 -18.34
CA ILE A 41 11.85 7.85 -19.05
C ILE A 41 12.40 7.74 -20.47
N GLU A 42 13.11 6.68 -20.78
CA GLU A 42 13.66 6.39 -22.13
C GLU A 42 12.65 5.61 -22.98
N GLY A 43 11.49 5.23 -22.39
CA GLY A 43 10.44 4.46 -23.06
C GLY A 43 10.70 2.95 -23.03
N LYS A 44 11.73 2.48 -22.35
CA LYS A 44 12.00 1.05 -22.21
C LYS A 44 10.94 0.42 -21.31
N ARG A 45 10.45 -0.73 -21.75
CA ARG A 45 9.38 -1.50 -21.06
C ARG A 45 9.98 -2.58 -20.17
N TYR A 46 9.40 -2.74 -18.99
CA TYR A 46 9.74 -3.79 -18.03
C TYR A 46 8.46 -4.51 -17.59
N LEU A 47 8.55 -5.83 -17.44
CA LEU A 47 7.49 -6.61 -16.78
C LEU A 47 7.59 -6.33 -15.27
N ASP A 48 6.49 -5.86 -14.70
CA ASP A 48 6.41 -5.62 -13.27
C ASP A 48 6.01 -6.91 -12.55
N ALA A 49 7.00 -7.63 -12.06
CA ALA A 49 6.84 -8.84 -11.28
C ALA A 49 7.00 -8.60 -9.76
N TYR A 50 7.07 -7.35 -9.34
CA TYR A 50 7.30 -6.97 -7.95
C TYR A 50 6.13 -6.22 -7.31
N ASN A 51 5.58 -5.20 -7.99
CA ASN A 51 4.58 -4.33 -7.37
C ASN A 51 3.29 -5.08 -7.05
N ASN A 52 2.98 -5.19 -5.78
CA ASN A 52 1.79 -5.86 -5.26
C ASN A 52 0.62 -4.89 -4.97
N VAL A 53 0.82 -3.59 -5.11
CA VAL A 53 -0.23 -2.57 -4.89
C VAL A 53 -1.28 -2.57 -6.01
N PRO A 54 -0.93 -2.56 -7.30
CA PRO A 54 -1.91 -2.60 -8.38
C PRO A 54 -2.35 -4.04 -8.70
N HIS A 55 -3.10 -4.69 -7.81
CA HIS A 55 -3.52 -6.10 -7.95
C HIS A 55 -4.19 -6.45 -9.29
N VAL A 56 -4.87 -5.49 -9.91
CA VAL A 56 -5.51 -5.66 -11.23
C VAL A 56 -4.71 -5.03 -12.36
N GLY A 57 -3.44 -4.70 -12.09
CA GLY A 57 -2.53 -4.04 -13.02
C GLY A 57 -2.56 -2.51 -12.92
N HIS A 58 -1.51 -1.90 -13.45
CA HIS A 58 -1.35 -0.46 -13.49
C HIS A 58 -2.44 0.22 -14.33
N CYS A 59 -2.96 1.32 -13.82
CA CYS A 59 -3.94 2.17 -14.50
C CYS A 59 -5.19 1.44 -15.01
N HIS A 60 -5.68 0.44 -14.25
CA HIS A 60 -6.88 -0.30 -14.63
C HIS A 60 -8.07 0.66 -14.84
N PRO A 61 -8.72 0.67 -16.03
CA PRO A 61 -9.67 1.73 -16.39
C PRO A 61 -10.84 1.89 -15.42
N ARG A 62 -11.40 0.79 -14.93
CA ARG A 62 -12.51 0.83 -13.95
C ARG A 62 -12.09 1.40 -12.60
N VAL A 63 -10.86 1.10 -12.15
CA VAL A 63 -10.32 1.66 -10.88
C VAL A 63 -10.07 3.15 -11.03
N VAL A 64 -9.43 3.57 -12.13
CA VAL A 64 -9.18 4.98 -12.44
C VAL A 64 -10.51 5.76 -12.49
N GLN A 65 -11.49 5.24 -13.21
CA GLN A 65 -12.81 5.88 -13.34
C GLN A 65 -13.52 5.99 -11.98
N ALA A 66 -13.50 4.96 -11.15
CA ALA A 66 -14.13 4.99 -9.83
C ALA A 66 -13.49 6.03 -8.91
N LEU A 67 -12.13 6.11 -8.91
CA LEU A 67 -11.39 7.11 -8.14
C LEU A 67 -11.70 8.53 -8.63
N GLN A 68 -11.70 8.77 -9.93
CA GLN A 68 -12.00 10.08 -10.51
C GLN A 68 -13.42 10.53 -10.16
N THR A 69 -14.40 9.63 -10.28
CA THR A 69 -15.81 9.93 -9.95
C THR A 69 -15.96 10.27 -8.47
N GLN A 70 -15.38 9.45 -7.57
CA GLN A 70 -15.50 9.70 -6.14
C GLN A 70 -14.76 10.97 -5.70
N ALA A 71 -13.57 11.21 -6.24
CA ALA A 71 -12.77 12.40 -5.93
C ALA A 71 -13.50 13.70 -6.38
N ALA A 72 -14.25 13.64 -7.48
CA ALA A 72 -15.06 14.77 -7.97
C ALA A 72 -16.39 14.95 -7.21
N THR A 73 -16.82 13.96 -6.43
CA THR A 73 -18.12 13.98 -5.74
C THR A 73 -17.99 14.36 -4.27
N LEU A 74 -17.19 13.62 -3.51
CA LEU A 74 -17.05 13.82 -2.07
C LEU A 74 -15.81 13.09 -1.55
N ASN A 75 -15.05 13.79 -0.70
CA ASN A 75 -14.00 13.21 0.11
C ASN A 75 -14.28 13.54 1.59
N THR A 76 -14.59 12.51 2.39
CA THR A 76 -14.93 12.67 3.80
C THR A 76 -14.45 11.46 4.61
N HIS A 77 -14.59 11.53 5.92
CA HIS A 77 -14.20 10.46 6.84
C HIS A 77 -15.39 9.57 7.26
N THR A 78 -15.08 8.44 7.89
CA THR A 78 -16.04 7.36 8.22
C THR A 78 -17.09 7.71 9.29
N ARG A 79 -17.06 8.92 9.87
CA ARG A 79 -18.10 9.39 10.82
C ARG A 79 -19.38 9.86 10.13
N TYR A 80 -19.38 9.95 8.81
CA TYR A 80 -20.58 10.17 8.02
C TYR A 80 -21.02 8.89 7.34
N LEU A 81 -22.33 8.69 7.23
CA LEU A 81 -22.86 7.55 6.48
C LEU A 81 -22.53 7.72 5.00
N HIS A 82 -21.97 6.68 4.40
CA HIS A 82 -21.64 6.65 2.98
C HIS A 82 -21.80 5.22 2.45
N GLU A 83 -22.58 5.07 1.40
CA GLU A 83 -22.95 3.79 0.81
C GLU A 83 -21.73 2.94 0.41
N ASN A 84 -20.73 3.54 -0.24
CA ASN A 84 -19.58 2.81 -0.77
C ASN A 84 -18.80 2.04 0.32
N ILE A 85 -18.64 2.62 1.53
CA ILE A 85 -17.90 1.95 2.60
C ILE A 85 -18.70 0.78 3.18
N VAL A 86 -20.02 0.94 3.31
CA VAL A 86 -20.91 -0.11 3.79
C VAL A 86 -20.94 -1.26 2.81
N GLN A 87 -21.21 -1.03 1.54
CA GLN A 87 -21.19 -2.05 0.49
C GLN A 87 -19.85 -2.77 0.39
N TYR A 88 -18.73 -2.04 0.56
CA TYR A 88 -17.42 -2.67 0.55
C TYR A 88 -17.23 -3.60 1.75
N ALA A 89 -17.63 -3.17 2.96
CA ALA A 89 -17.56 -3.99 4.17
C ALA A 89 -18.42 -5.25 4.03
N GLU A 90 -19.67 -5.13 3.56
CA GLU A 90 -20.58 -6.26 3.31
C GLU A 90 -19.95 -7.26 2.34
N ARG A 91 -19.50 -6.81 1.17
CA ARG A 91 -18.88 -7.67 0.16
C ARG A 91 -17.57 -8.31 0.63
N LEU A 92 -16.85 -7.67 1.53
CA LEU A 92 -15.63 -8.22 2.12
C LEU A 92 -15.97 -9.33 3.13
N THR A 93 -16.85 -9.05 4.07
CA THR A 93 -17.24 -10.03 5.11
C THR A 93 -17.94 -11.26 4.55
N GLU A 94 -18.72 -11.14 3.45
CA GLU A 94 -19.27 -12.28 2.71
C GLU A 94 -18.23 -13.30 2.20
N LYS A 95 -16.92 -12.96 2.20
CA LYS A 95 -15.86 -13.90 1.78
C LYS A 95 -15.31 -14.75 2.93
N PHE A 96 -15.77 -14.49 4.13
CA PHE A 96 -15.34 -15.18 5.35
C PHE A 96 -16.53 -15.95 5.94
N ASP A 97 -16.29 -16.72 6.98
CA ASP A 97 -17.36 -17.36 7.73
C ASP A 97 -18.08 -16.34 8.63
N ASP A 98 -19.26 -16.71 9.13
CA ASP A 98 -20.15 -15.82 9.90
C ASP A 98 -19.53 -15.28 11.20
N THR A 99 -18.42 -15.86 11.67
CA THR A 99 -17.72 -15.37 12.87
C THR A 99 -16.92 -14.09 12.60
N LEU A 100 -16.59 -13.81 11.33
CA LEU A 100 -15.88 -12.63 10.87
C LEU A 100 -16.82 -11.64 10.18
N SER A 101 -17.80 -11.15 10.92
CA SER A 101 -18.91 -10.34 10.42
C SER A 101 -18.66 -8.83 10.40
N ALA A 102 -17.50 -8.35 10.89
CA ALA A 102 -17.18 -6.93 10.95
C ALA A 102 -15.83 -6.64 10.31
N ALA A 103 -15.73 -5.55 9.55
CA ALA A 103 -14.50 -5.07 8.94
C ALA A 103 -14.08 -3.72 9.54
N MET A 104 -12.79 -3.55 9.80
CA MET A 104 -12.19 -2.27 10.19
C MET A 104 -11.21 -1.83 9.13
N PHE A 105 -11.34 -0.60 8.67
CA PHE A 105 -10.49 -0.02 7.63
C PHE A 105 -9.49 0.96 8.21
N THR A 106 -8.26 0.89 7.76
CA THR A 106 -7.14 1.77 8.12
C THR A 106 -6.49 2.33 6.86
N CYS A 107 -5.59 3.30 7.00
CA CYS A 107 -4.94 3.91 5.85
C CYS A 107 -3.76 3.08 5.32
N THR A 108 -3.19 2.20 6.13
CA THR A 108 -2.02 1.39 5.78
C THR A 108 -2.07 -0.02 6.38
N GLY A 109 -1.31 -0.96 5.80
CA GLY A 109 -1.10 -2.28 6.38
C GLY A 109 -0.42 -2.24 7.75
N SER A 110 0.49 -1.27 7.98
CA SER A 110 1.12 -1.06 9.29
C SER A 110 0.10 -0.74 10.36
N GLU A 111 -0.84 0.17 10.08
CA GLU A 111 -1.93 0.51 11.00
C GLU A 111 -2.89 -0.67 11.21
N ALA A 112 -3.18 -1.44 10.17
CA ALA A 112 -4.03 -2.62 10.28
C ALA A 112 -3.40 -3.68 11.20
N ASN A 113 -2.11 -3.97 11.02
CA ASN A 113 -1.38 -4.90 11.88
C ASN A 113 -1.27 -4.39 13.32
N GLU A 114 -0.95 -3.11 13.52
CA GLU A 114 -0.92 -2.48 14.84
C GLU A 114 -2.27 -2.62 15.57
N LEU A 115 -3.37 -2.34 14.86
CA LEU A 115 -4.72 -2.47 15.41
C LEU A 115 -5.05 -3.92 15.74
N ALA A 116 -4.71 -4.87 14.86
CA ALA A 116 -4.94 -6.30 15.09
C ALA A 116 -4.18 -6.81 16.34
N LEU A 117 -2.90 -6.44 16.49
CA LEU A 117 -2.11 -6.78 17.66
C LEU A 117 -2.70 -6.21 18.96
N ARG A 118 -3.13 -4.95 18.92
CA ARG A 118 -3.77 -4.31 20.08
C ARG A 118 -5.07 -5.01 20.45
N MET A 119 -5.90 -5.38 19.50
CA MET A 119 -7.12 -6.13 19.73
C MET A 119 -6.84 -7.52 20.31
N ALA A 120 -5.87 -8.24 19.75
CA ALA A 120 -5.47 -9.55 20.24
C ALA A 120 -4.99 -9.50 21.71
N ARG A 121 -4.10 -8.57 22.03
CA ARG A 121 -3.60 -8.36 23.41
C ARG A 121 -4.71 -8.01 24.39
N LEU A 122 -5.64 -7.15 23.99
CA LEU A 122 -6.79 -6.78 24.84
C LEU A 122 -7.73 -7.96 25.06
N HIS A 123 -7.91 -8.81 24.06
CA HIS A 123 -8.83 -9.96 24.14
C HIS A 123 -8.23 -11.11 24.96
N THR A 124 -6.94 -11.41 24.78
CA THR A 124 -6.27 -12.57 25.40
C THR A 124 -5.60 -12.23 26.73
N GLY A 125 -5.19 -11.00 26.95
CA GLY A 125 -4.31 -10.59 28.02
C GLY A 125 -2.82 -10.96 27.79
N GLU A 126 -2.51 -11.62 26.67
CA GLU A 126 -1.17 -12.12 26.34
C GLU A 126 -0.37 -11.12 25.53
N GLN A 127 0.98 -11.27 25.53
CA GLN A 127 1.91 -10.39 24.82
C GLN A 127 2.72 -11.13 23.75
N GLY A 128 2.82 -12.45 23.84
CA GLY A 128 3.64 -13.27 22.94
C GLY A 128 3.08 -13.28 21.51
N ILE A 129 3.98 -13.17 20.53
CA ILE A 129 3.64 -13.18 19.10
C ILE A 129 4.62 -14.14 18.41
N ILE A 130 4.09 -14.98 17.52
CA ILE A 130 4.89 -15.87 16.67
C ILE A 130 4.91 -15.25 15.27
N VAL A 131 6.12 -15.04 14.74
CA VAL A 131 6.36 -14.49 13.40
C VAL A 131 7.31 -15.39 12.61
N THR A 132 7.32 -15.23 11.30
CA THR A 132 8.31 -15.87 10.42
C THR A 132 9.54 -14.98 10.27
N ASP A 133 10.73 -15.59 10.13
CA ASP A 133 11.96 -14.86 9.86
C ASP A 133 11.85 -14.08 8.54
N TYR A 134 12.49 -12.91 8.49
CA TYR A 134 12.54 -12.02 7.31
C TYR A 134 11.18 -11.50 6.80
N ALA A 135 10.16 -11.53 7.63
CA ALA A 135 8.85 -10.99 7.25
C ALA A 135 8.79 -9.48 7.54
N TYR A 136 8.19 -8.73 6.62
CA TYR A 136 7.90 -7.31 6.82
C TYR A 136 6.44 -7.16 7.27
N HIS A 137 6.24 -6.59 8.46
CA HIS A 137 4.92 -6.40 9.05
C HIS A 137 4.44 -4.95 9.05
N GLY A 138 5.31 -4.00 8.79
CA GLY A 138 5.03 -2.56 8.83
C GLY A 138 6.11 -1.78 9.59
N ASN A 139 5.86 -0.49 9.80
CA ASN A 139 6.81 0.44 10.39
C ASN A 139 6.25 1.23 11.61
N THR A 140 5.10 0.83 12.15
CA THR A 140 4.66 1.31 13.47
C THR A 140 5.43 0.58 14.57
N GLU A 141 5.50 1.15 15.77
CA GLU A 141 6.36 0.66 16.85
C GLU A 141 6.19 -0.85 17.12
N ALA A 142 4.96 -1.29 17.40
CA ALA A 142 4.71 -2.68 17.78
C ALA A 142 4.94 -3.68 16.63
N VAL A 143 4.80 -3.29 15.37
CA VAL A 143 5.02 -4.20 14.23
C VAL A 143 6.45 -4.13 13.69
N ALA A 144 7.17 -3.02 13.91
CA ALA A 144 8.58 -2.90 13.53
C ALA A 144 9.50 -3.80 14.41
N GLU A 145 9.08 -4.08 15.64
CA GLU A 145 9.79 -5.01 16.54
C GLU A 145 9.65 -6.48 16.13
N LEU A 146 8.79 -6.80 15.17
CA LEU A 146 8.49 -8.16 14.72
C LEU A 146 9.28 -8.58 13.48
N GLY A 147 10.09 -7.69 12.86
CA GLY A 147 10.78 -7.93 11.60
C GLY A 147 12.30 -7.83 11.65
#